data_cf1e33ba96ffdfcc1af191577ea80d34
#
_entry.id   cf1e33ba96ffdfcc1af191577ea80d34
#
_cell.length_a   1.000
_cell.length_b   1.000
_cell.length_c   1.000
_cell.angle_alpha   90.00
_cell.angle_beta   90.00
_cell.angle_gamma   90.00
#
_symmetry.space_group_name_H-M   'P 1'
#
loop_
_entity.id
_entity.type
_entity.pdbx_description
1 polymer ?
#
loop_
_entity_poly.entity_id
_entity_poly.type
_entity_poly.pdbx_seq_one_letter_code
_entity_poly.pdbx_strand_id
1 'polypeptide(L)'
;MEQLDVFDCLNVLIASYFTDDRGCAHENREHTLIYLCSGELEIEERGKKTVLHPGDCAFMRRDNRMWLQKKVEDDKPYRSVVLKFTKPFLREFYHTLNQQQIPVDSKREKASLRVLPSNRPDIRSLFESVIPYFDAGEKPSEDVLKLKMTEGLYLSLIHISEPTRRTPI
;
A
#
# COMPACT_ATOMS: atom_id res chain seq x y z
N MET A 1 9.93 -20.54 -6.57
CA MET A 1 10.43 -19.54 -7.51
C MET A 1 10.15 -18.15 -6.98
N GLU A 2 11.09 -17.29 -7.10
CA GLU A 2 10.95 -15.91 -6.67
C GLU A 2 10.76 -15.02 -7.89
N GLN A 3 9.81 -14.12 -7.81
CA GLN A 3 9.59 -13.15 -8.88
C GLN A 3 9.27 -11.80 -8.26
N LEU A 4 9.97 -10.77 -8.71
CA LEU A 4 9.77 -9.40 -8.29
C LEU A 4 9.68 -8.53 -9.54
N ASP A 5 8.48 -8.06 -9.83
CA ASP A 5 8.24 -7.18 -10.97
C ASP A 5 8.11 -5.75 -10.48
N VAL A 6 8.86 -4.85 -11.09
CA VAL A 6 8.91 -3.44 -10.68
C VAL A 6 8.61 -2.55 -11.87
N PHE A 7 7.60 -1.70 -11.73
CA PHE A 7 7.35 -0.62 -12.67
C PHE A 7 7.73 0.69 -11.98
N ASP A 8 8.81 1.30 -12.45
CA ASP A 8 9.37 2.49 -11.86
C ASP A 8 9.21 3.67 -12.82
N CYS A 9 8.51 4.67 -12.36
CA CYS A 9 8.28 5.89 -13.10
C CYS A 9 8.51 7.05 -12.14
N LEU A 10 7.54 7.91 -11.92
CA LEU A 10 7.62 8.89 -10.82
C LEU A 10 7.37 8.23 -9.48
N ASN A 11 6.68 7.12 -9.50
CA ASN A 11 6.38 6.30 -8.33
C ASN A 11 6.80 4.87 -8.60
N VAL A 12 6.74 4.04 -7.58
CA VAL A 12 7.15 2.65 -7.71
C VAL A 12 5.97 1.74 -7.47
N LEU A 13 5.72 0.87 -8.43
CA LEU A 13 4.71 -0.17 -8.36
C LEU A 13 5.42 -1.51 -8.40
N ILE A 14 5.25 -2.32 -7.37
CA ILE A 14 5.98 -3.57 -7.23
C ILE A 14 5.02 -4.72 -7.02
N ALA A 15 5.21 -5.81 -7.77
CA ALA A 15 4.55 -7.07 -7.51
C ALA A 15 5.57 -8.07 -7.00
N SER A 16 5.25 -8.75 -5.92
CA SER A 16 6.11 -9.76 -5.31
C SER A 16 5.43 -11.12 -5.36
N TYR A 17 6.19 -12.15 -5.69
CA TYR A 17 5.70 -13.52 -5.78
C TYR A 17 6.77 -14.45 -5.22
N PHE A 18 6.40 -15.27 -4.24
CA PHE A 18 7.30 -16.23 -3.62
C PHE A 18 6.59 -17.57 -3.41
N THR A 19 7.33 -18.65 -3.62
CA THR A 19 6.82 -20.00 -3.40
C THR A 19 7.29 -20.59 -2.07
N ASP A 20 8.10 -19.86 -1.34
CA ASP A 20 8.59 -20.25 -0.01
C ASP A 20 8.50 -19.05 0.94
N ASP A 21 8.60 -19.32 2.23
CA ASP A 21 8.54 -18.28 3.24
C ASP A 21 9.78 -17.41 3.19
N ARG A 22 9.56 -16.10 3.33
CA ARG A 22 10.64 -15.12 3.30
C ARG A 22 10.43 -14.03 4.33
N GLY A 23 11.52 -13.68 5.02
CA GLY A 23 11.53 -12.54 5.91
C GLY A 23 12.46 -11.46 5.40
N CYS A 24 12.09 -10.21 5.59
CA CYS A 24 12.95 -9.08 5.23
C CYS A 24 12.68 -7.88 6.10
N ALA A 25 13.75 -7.11 6.32
CA ALA A 25 13.61 -5.82 6.96
C ALA A 25 13.08 -4.82 5.93
N HIS A 26 12.16 -4.00 6.36
CA HIS A 26 11.57 -2.97 5.51
C HIS A 26 11.80 -1.61 6.16
N GLU A 27 12.61 -0.80 5.52
CA GLU A 27 12.82 0.58 5.93
C GLU A 27 12.12 1.47 4.94
N ASN A 28 11.04 2.06 5.38
CA ASN A 28 10.22 2.89 4.52
C ASN A 28 10.80 4.29 4.41
N ARG A 29 11.41 4.60 3.29
CA ARG A 29 11.76 5.98 2.96
C ARG A 29 10.59 6.71 2.32
N GLU A 30 9.59 5.96 1.89
CA GLU A 30 8.42 6.48 1.22
C GLU A 30 7.17 5.87 1.83
N HIS A 31 6.09 6.62 1.81
CA HIS A 31 4.80 6.07 2.19
C HIS A 31 4.48 4.90 1.26
N THR A 32 4.01 3.82 1.82
CA THR A 32 3.81 2.56 1.10
C THR A 32 2.42 2.02 1.36
N LEU A 33 1.75 1.61 0.29
CA LEU A 33 0.47 0.92 0.38
C LEU A 33 0.66 -0.49 -0.14
N ILE A 34 0.35 -1.49 0.69
CA ILE A 34 0.54 -2.90 0.32
C ILE A 34 -0.80 -3.62 0.33
N TYR A 35 -1.05 -4.41 -0.71
CA TYR A 35 -2.24 -5.22 -0.86
C TYR A 35 -1.83 -6.68 -1.00
N LEU A 36 -2.40 -7.55 -0.17
CA LEU A 36 -2.07 -8.97 -0.20
C LEU A 36 -3.05 -9.72 -1.08
N CYS A 37 -2.52 -10.41 -2.10
CA CYS A 37 -3.33 -11.17 -3.05
C CYS A 37 -3.46 -12.63 -2.62
N SER A 38 -2.38 -13.24 -2.12
CA SER A 38 -2.40 -14.61 -1.65
C SER A 38 -1.29 -14.84 -0.63
N GLY A 39 -1.42 -15.89 0.18
CA GLY A 39 -0.49 -16.18 1.26
C GLY A 39 -0.85 -15.39 2.51
N GLU A 40 0.14 -15.15 3.35
CA GLU A 40 -0.02 -14.40 4.58
C GLU A 40 1.17 -13.45 4.76
N LEU A 41 0.91 -12.26 5.25
CA LEU A 41 1.98 -11.29 5.55
C LEU A 41 1.90 -10.92 7.01
N GLU A 42 2.97 -11.18 7.75
CA GLU A 42 3.10 -10.76 9.12
C GLU A 42 4.04 -9.56 9.18
N ILE A 43 3.57 -8.48 9.77
CA ILE A 43 4.34 -7.24 9.89
C ILE A 43 4.63 -7.03 11.37
N GLU A 44 5.91 -6.95 11.72
CA GLU A 44 6.33 -6.73 13.08
C GLU A 44 6.99 -5.37 13.21
N GLU A 45 6.49 -4.59 14.16
CA GLU A 45 7.02 -3.26 14.46
C GLU A 45 7.00 -3.08 15.96
N ARG A 46 8.17 -2.80 16.53
CA ARG A 46 8.32 -2.54 17.97
C ARG A 46 7.68 -3.62 18.83
N GLY A 47 7.86 -4.88 18.45
CA GLY A 47 7.30 -6.01 19.17
C GLY A 47 5.83 -6.28 18.91
N LYS A 48 5.16 -5.43 18.16
CA LYS A 48 3.76 -5.62 17.81
C LYS A 48 3.65 -6.30 16.45
N LYS A 49 2.86 -7.35 16.37
CA LYS A 49 2.64 -8.09 15.13
C LYS A 49 1.26 -7.81 14.56
N THR A 50 1.23 -7.58 13.26
CA THR A 50 -0.02 -7.40 12.51
C THR A 50 0.00 -8.39 11.37
N VAL A 51 -1.09 -9.13 11.20
CA VAL A 51 -1.18 -10.16 10.15
C VAL A 51 -2.17 -9.72 9.10
N LEU A 52 -1.73 -9.76 7.84
CA LEU A 52 -2.60 -9.51 6.70
C LEU A 52 -2.96 -10.82 6.03
N HIS A 53 -4.22 -10.93 5.62
CA HIS A 53 -4.76 -12.04 4.87
C HIS A 53 -5.12 -11.58 3.45
N PRO A 54 -5.36 -12.50 2.51
CA PRO A 54 -5.72 -12.10 1.14
C PRO A 54 -6.90 -11.12 1.12
N GLY A 55 -6.73 -10.04 0.39
CA GLY A 55 -7.71 -8.96 0.33
C GLY A 55 -7.46 -7.83 1.30
N ASP A 56 -6.56 -8.01 2.26
CA ASP A 56 -6.21 -6.95 3.20
C ASP A 56 -5.23 -5.97 2.57
N CYS A 57 -5.35 -4.73 3.01
CA CYS A 57 -4.50 -3.64 2.54
C CYS A 57 -3.99 -2.87 3.75
N ALA A 58 -2.73 -2.47 3.71
CA ALA A 58 -2.13 -1.72 4.80
C ALA A 58 -1.35 -0.52 4.26
N PHE A 59 -1.42 0.58 4.98
CA PHE A 59 -0.62 1.76 4.74
C PHE A 59 0.53 1.78 5.73
N MET A 60 1.75 1.86 5.22
CA MET A 60 2.96 1.95 6.02
C MET A 60 3.58 3.32 5.85
N ARG A 61 3.70 4.03 6.95
CA ARG A 61 4.21 5.39 6.91
C ARG A 61 5.72 5.40 6.72
N ARG A 62 6.22 6.37 5.98
CA ARG A 62 7.67 6.52 5.78
C ARG A 62 8.41 6.74 7.09
N ASP A 63 9.71 6.48 7.05
CA ASP A 63 10.63 6.69 8.18
C ASP A 63 10.33 5.78 9.37
N ASN A 64 9.81 4.60 9.09
CA ASN A 64 9.60 3.57 10.08
C ASN A 64 10.23 2.27 9.62
N ARG A 65 10.73 1.52 10.58
CA ARG A 65 11.38 0.24 10.33
C ARG A 65 10.45 -0.89 10.76
N MET A 66 10.26 -1.85 9.88
CA MET A 66 9.39 -2.99 10.13
C MET A 66 10.05 -4.26 9.65
N TRP A 67 9.67 -5.38 10.23
CA TRP A 67 10.05 -6.69 9.73
C TRP A 67 8.85 -7.30 9.03
N LEU A 68 9.04 -7.74 7.79
CA LEU A 68 8.00 -8.37 7.01
C LEU A 68 8.29 -9.85 6.88
N GLN A 69 7.37 -10.69 7.34
CA GLN A 69 7.44 -12.14 7.16
C GLN A 69 6.39 -12.54 6.15
N LYS A 70 6.85 -12.90 4.97
CA LYS A 70 5.99 -13.31 3.86
C LYS A 70 5.85 -14.83 3.90
N LYS A 71 4.63 -15.32 3.99
CA LYS A 71 4.37 -16.74 4.21
C LYS A 71 3.50 -17.32 3.11
N VAL A 72 3.86 -18.52 2.70
CA VAL A 72 3.04 -19.34 1.84
C VAL A 72 1.98 -20.01 2.72
N GLU A 73 0.75 -20.05 2.26
CA GLU A 73 -0.36 -20.61 3.03
C GLU A 73 -1.16 -21.60 2.19
N ASP A 74 -1.43 -22.78 2.73
CA ASP A 74 -2.24 -23.81 2.07
C ASP A 74 -1.80 -24.09 0.63
N ASP A 75 -0.50 -24.29 0.44
CA ASP A 75 0.12 -24.51 -0.88
C ASP A 75 -0.08 -23.38 -1.87
N LYS A 76 -0.54 -22.23 -1.40
CA LYS A 76 -0.69 -21.03 -2.24
C LYS A 76 0.53 -20.16 -2.06
N PRO A 77 1.09 -19.65 -3.16
CA PRO A 77 2.26 -18.77 -3.07
C PRO A 77 1.91 -17.46 -2.39
N TYR A 78 2.92 -16.80 -1.89
CA TYR A 78 2.78 -15.43 -1.43
C TYR A 78 2.72 -14.51 -2.66
N ARG A 79 1.76 -13.62 -2.70
CA ARG A 79 1.66 -12.61 -3.75
C ARG A 79 1.13 -11.31 -3.18
N SER A 80 1.81 -10.22 -3.47
CA SER A 80 1.38 -8.90 -3.04
C SER A 80 1.68 -7.84 -4.10
N VAL A 81 0.97 -6.73 -4.02
CA VAL A 81 1.21 -5.55 -4.86
C VAL A 81 1.45 -4.37 -3.94
N VAL A 82 2.48 -3.61 -4.23
CA VAL A 82 2.94 -2.51 -3.39
C VAL A 82 3.02 -1.23 -4.21
N LEU A 83 2.44 -0.17 -3.70
CA LEU A 83 2.55 1.18 -4.26
C LEU A 83 3.43 2.00 -3.33
N LYS A 84 4.52 2.57 -3.85
CA LYS A 84 5.37 3.48 -3.10
C LYS A 84 5.25 4.88 -3.67
N PHE A 85 4.92 5.83 -2.83
CA PHE A 85 4.69 7.21 -3.22
C PHE A 85 5.95 8.03 -2.97
N THR A 86 6.56 8.52 -4.06
CA THR A 86 7.80 9.30 -3.96
C THR A 86 7.50 10.70 -3.42
N LYS A 87 8.52 11.34 -2.86
CA LYS A 87 8.38 12.70 -2.34
C LYS A 87 7.97 13.70 -3.42
N PRO A 88 8.56 13.68 -4.63
CA PRO A 88 8.11 14.59 -5.69
C PRO A 88 6.64 14.41 -6.04
N PHE A 89 6.17 13.17 -6.11
CA PHE A 89 4.77 12.89 -6.40
C PHE A 89 3.85 13.44 -5.31
N LEU A 90 4.22 13.22 -4.04
CA LEU A 90 3.42 13.72 -2.92
C LEU A 90 3.34 15.24 -2.94
N ARG A 91 4.46 15.89 -3.25
CA ARG A 91 4.51 17.35 -3.32
C ARG A 91 3.57 17.86 -4.41
N GLU A 92 3.62 17.27 -5.59
CA GLU A 92 2.74 17.63 -6.69
C GLU A 92 1.28 17.38 -6.32
N PHE A 93 0.99 16.24 -5.69
CA PHE A 93 -0.36 15.90 -5.27
C PHE A 93 -0.93 16.94 -4.31
N TYR A 94 -0.16 17.32 -3.28
CA TYR A 94 -0.64 18.30 -2.31
C TYR A 94 -0.85 19.68 -2.93
N HIS A 95 -0.13 20.03 -3.98
CA HIS A 95 -0.37 21.25 -4.69
C HIS A 95 -1.70 21.27 -5.44
N THR A 96 -2.17 20.12 -5.86
CA THR A 96 -3.44 20.02 -6.59
C THR A 96 -4.64 19.90 -5.67
N LEU A 97 -4.43 19.56 -4.40
CA LEU A 97 -5.51 19.42 -3.46
C LEU A 97 -6.04 20.79 -3.01
N ASN A 98 -7.35 20.89 -2.92
CA ASN A 98 -7.97 21.98 -2.22
C ASN A 98 -7.63 21.84 -0.73
N GLN A 99 -7.23 22.92 -0.09
CA GLN A 99 -6.87 22.90 1.32
C GLN A 99 -7.97 22.31 2.21
N GLN A 100 -9.21 22.45 1.81
CA GLN A 100 -10.33 21.88 2.56
C GLN A 100 -10.37 20.36 2.50
N GLN A 101 -9.68 19.76 1.54
CA GLN A 101 -9.62 18.31 1.37
C GLN A 101 -8.45 17.69 2.12
N ILE A 102 -7.54 18.52 2.60
CA ILE A 102 -6.38 18.02 3.33
C ILE A 102 -6.80 17.80 4.77
N PRO A 103 -6.64 16.57 5.30
CA PRO A 103 -6.91 16.34 6.70
C PRO A 103 -5.96 17.17 7.55
N VAL A 104 -6.49 18.11 8.29
CA VAL A 104 -5.67 18.98 9.10
C VAL A 104 -5.75 18.55 10.54
N ASP A 105 -5.18 17.44 10.85
CA ASP A 105 -5.06 17.06 12.24
C ASP A 105 -3.62 16.74 12.55
N SER A 106 -2.83 17.79 12.63
CA SER A 106 -1.42 17.68 12.92
C SER A 106 -1.14 17.21 14.33
N LYS A 107 -2.13 17.24 15.20
CA LYS A 107 -1.95 16.82 16.59
C LYS A 107 -2.21 15.33 16.78
N ARG A 108 -2.75 14.68 15.78
CA ARG A 108 -3.03 13.28 15.89
C ARG A 108 -1.76 12.48 15.86
N GLU A 109 -1.75 11.49 16.70
CA GLU A 109 -0.71 10.51 16.60
C GLU A 109 -0.80 9.84 15.25
N LYS A 110 0.30 9.86 14.55
CA LYS A 110 0.36 9.31 13.21
C LYS A 110 0.85 7.88 13.31
N ALA A 111 -0.05 6.94 13.20
CA ALA A 111 0.30 5.54 13.24
C ALA A 111 1.29 5.22 12.12
N SER A 112 2.33 4.46 12.44
CA SER A 112 3.32 4.02 11.46
C SER A 112 2.76 2.96 10.53
N LEU A 113 1.81 2.18 11.02
CA LEU A 113 1.15 1.13 10.25
C LEU A 113 -0.35 1.23 10.51
N ARG A 114 -1.11 1.23 9.42
CA ARG A 114 -2.56 1.23 9.52
C ARG A 114 -3.16 0.24 8.52
N VAL A 115 -3.92 -0.72 9.03
CA VAL A 115 -4.63 -1.66 8.19
C VAL A 115 -5.93 -1.00 7.73
N LEU A 116 -6.12 -0.96 6.42
CA LEU A 116 -7.33 -0.39 5.83
C LEU A 116 -8.44 -1.44 5.84
N PRO A 117 -9.71 -1.02 5.83
CA PRO A 117 -10.81 -1.99 5.82
C PRO A 117 -10.72 -2.94 4.62
N SER A 118 -10.71 -4.24 4.87
CA SER A 118 -10.50 -5.25 3.83
C SER A 118 -11.69 -5.42 2.91
N ASN A 119 -12.88 -5.03 3.36
CA ASN A 119 -14.09 -5.20 2.58
C ASN A 119 -14.45 -3.97 1.74
N ARG A 120 -13.51 -3.07 1.54
CA ARG A 120 -13.76 -1.86 0.74
C ARG A 120 -13.63 -2.16 -0.74
N PRO A 121 -14.72 -2.01 -1.49
CA PRO A 121 -14.67 -2.29 -2.93
C PRO A 121 -13.76 -1.34 -3.72
N ASP A 122 -13.61 -0.11 -3.25
CA ASP A 122 -12.74 0.87 -3.93
C ASP A 122 -11.26 0.46 -3.85
N ILE A 123 -10.79 0.00 -2.70
CA ILE A 123 -9.41 -0.46 -2.54
C ILE A 123 -9.17 -1.71 -3.38
N ARG A 124 -10.09 -2.66 -3.29
CA ARG A 124 -10.01 -3.89 -4.06
C ARG A 124 -9.99 -3.61 -5.56
N SER A 125 -10.86 -2.72 -6.01
CA SER A 125 -10.95 -2.36 -7.42
C SER A 125 -9.65 -1.74 -7.93
N LEU A 126 -9.02 -0.89 -7.14
CA LEU A 126 -7.74 -0.30 -7.50
C LEU A 126 -6.70 -1.38 -7.78
N PHE A 127 -6.50 -2.29 -6.85
CA PHE A 127 -5.46 -3.30 -6.99
C PHE A 127 -5.79 -4.33 -8.06
N GLU A 128 -7.05 -4.73 -8.18
CA GLU A 128 -7.47 -5.63 -9.25
C GLU A 128 -7.27 -5.01 -10.63
N SER A 129 -7.27 -3.69 -10.73
CA SER A 129 -7.05 -3.01 -12.00
C SER A 129 -5.57 -2.91 -12.38
N VAL A 130 -4.65 -3.02 -11.42
CA VAL A 130 -3.21 -2.96 -11.73
C VAL A 130 -2.58 -4.34 -11.87
N ILE A 131 -3.15 -5.37 -11.25
CA ILE A 131 -2.61 -6.73 -11.32
C ILE A 131 -2.46 -7.24 -12.75
N PRO A 132 -3.42 -6.99 -13.68
CA PRO A 132 -3.29 -7.47 -15.06
C PRO A 132 -2.03 -6.98 -15.78
N TYR A 133 -1.52 -5.80 -15.44
CA TYR A 133 -0.27 -5.32 -16.05
C TYR A 133 0.90 -6.22 -15.69
N PHE A 134 0.96 -6.70 -14.45
CA PHE A 134 2.00 -7.62 -14.03
C PHE A 134 1.83 -8.99 -14.68
N ASP A 135 0.59 -9.47 -14.77
CA ASP A 135 0.30 -10.77 -15.38
C ASP A 135 0.68 -10.77 -16.86
N ALA A 136 0.44 -9.67 -17.55
CA ALA A 136 0.78 -9.53 -18.97
C ALA A 136 2.25 -9.17 -19.19
N GLY A 137 2.97 -8.75 -18.15
CA GLY A 137 4.33 -8.26 -18.28
C GLY A 137 4.43 -6.94 -19.03
N GLU A 138 3.35 -6.17 -19.03
CA GLU A 138 3.30 -4.89 -19.74
C GLU A 138 3.19 -3.74 -18.77
N LYS A 139 4.15 -2.82 -18.88
CA LYS A 139 4.13 -1.62 -18.06
C LYS A 139 3.01 -0.69 -18.51
N PRO A 140 2.16 -0.18 -17.60
CA PRO A 140 1.17 0.82 -17.99
C PRO A 140 1.86 2.10 -18.46
N SER A 141 1.14 2.91 -19.24
CA SER A 141 1.66 4.20 -19.64
C SER A 141 1.89 5.07 -18.39
N GLU A 142 2.78 6.06 -18.51
CA GLU A 142 3.06 6.95 -17.38
C GLU A 142 1.81 7.65 -16.87
N ASP A 143 0.94 8.07 -17.80
CA ASP A 143 -0.28 8.76 -17.41
C ASP A 143 -1.23 7.84 -16.65
N VAL A 144 -1.39 6.61 -17.09
CA VAL A 144 -2.25 5.64 -16.42
C VAL A 144 -1.66 5.29 -15.05
N LEU A 145 -0.36 5.06 -14.97
CA LEU A 145 0.30 4.76 -13.71
C LEU A 145 0.12 5.91 -12.72
N LYS A 146 0.28 7.14 -13.18
CA LYS A 146 0.06 8.32 -12.35
C LYS A 146 -1.38 8.38 -11.83
N LEU A 147 -2.36 8.06 -12.67
CA LEU A 147 -3.76 8.02 -12.23
C LEU A 147 -3.98 6.95 -11.17
N LYS A 148 -3.41 5.77 -11.34
CA LYS A 148 -3.54 4.69 -10.36
C LYS A 148 -2.90 5.07 -9.04
N MET A 149 -1.73 5.68 -9.08
CA MET A 149 -1.06 6.16 -7.88
C MET A 149 -1.85 7.26 -7.17
N THR A 150 -2.44 8.17 -7.95
CA THR A 150 -3.28 9.22 -7.40
C THR A 150 -4.51 8.62 -6.72
N GLU A 151 -5.14 7.66 -7.34
CA GLU A 151 -6.28 6.95 -6.73
C GLU A 151 -5.87 6.30 -5.41
N GLY A 152 -4.74 5.59 -5.40
CA GLY A 152 -4.25 4.94 -4.19
C GLY A 152 -4.00 5.92 -3.06
N LEU A 153 -3.47 7.09 -3.39
CA LEU A 153 -3.20 8.11 -2.38
C LEU A 153 -4.48 8.71 -1.82
N TYR A 154 -5.47 8.99 -2.67
CA TYR A 154 -6.77 9.45 -2.21
C TYR A 154 -7.43 8.46 -1.27
N LEU A 155 -7.42 7.18 -1.63
CA LEU A 155 -8.01 6.14 -0.79
C LEU A 155 -7.28 6.03 0.55
N SER A 156 -5.96 6.14 0.53
CA SER A 156 -5.16 6.09 1.75
C SER A 156 -5.48 7.25 2.67
N LEU A 157 -5.59 8.46 2.13
CA LEU A 157 -5.88 9.65 2.92
C LEU A 157 -7.28 9.59 3.53
N ILE A 158 -8.26 9.15 2.75
CA ILE A 158 -9.64 9.04 3.23
C ILE A 158 -9.69 8.08 4.42
N HIS A 159 -9.11 6.91 4.28
CA HIS A 159 -9.16 5.90 5.34
C HIS A 159 -8.31 6.24 6.54
N ILE A 160 -7.22 6.97 6.34
CA ILE A 160 -6.36 7.37 7.45
C ILE A 160 -7.05 8.45 8.28
N SER A 161 -7.79 9.34 7.66
CA SER A 161 -8.46 10.42 8.37
C SER A 161 -9.85 10.05 8.87
N GLU A 162 -10.43 8.99 8.34
CA GLU A 162 -11.81 8.64 8.65
C GLU A 162 -12.11 8.44 10.14
N PRO A 163 -11.24 7.78 10.90
CA PRO A 163 -11.55 7.57 12.33
C PRO A 163 -11.78 8.84 13.11
N THR A 164 -11.35 9.95 12.58
CA THR A 164 -11.52 11.22 13.26
C THR A 164 -12.78 11.91 12.90
N ARG A 165 -13.40 11.43 11.85
CA ARG A 165 -14.62 12.04 11.42
C ARG A 165 -15.71 11.68 12.38
N ARG A 166 -16.29 12.66 12.98
CA ARG A 166 -17.46 12.48 13.80
C ARG A 166 -18.59 13.08 13.07
N THR A 167 -19.69 12.41 13.11
CA THR A 167 -20.89 13.02 12.66
C THR A 167 -21.24 14.07 13.64
N PRO A 168 -21.27 15.29 13.23
CA PRO A 168 -21.64 16.34 14.16
C PRO A 168 -23.02 16.10 14.47
N ILE A 169 -23.64 15.75 14.86
CA ILE A 169 -24.96 15.65 15.13
C ILE A 169 -25.82 16.61 15.28
#